data_a75d36be224790f4cd9b75a8745d881e
#
_entry.id   a75d36be224790f4cd9b75a8745d881e
#
_cell.length_a   1.000
_cell.length_b   1.000
_cell.length_c   1.000
_cell.angle_alpha   90.00
_cell.angle_beta   90.00
_cell.angle_gamma   90.00
#
_symmetry.space_group_name_H-M   'P 1'
#
loop_
_entity.id
_entity.type
_entity.pdbx_description
1 polymer ?
#
loop_
_entity_poly.entity_id
_entity_poly.type
_entity_poly.pdbx_seq_one_letter_code
_entity_poly.pdbx_strand_id
1 'polypeptide(L)'
;MFVLLTGKEAVVFDPNENEELLQLLEERNIEKVHILLTHEHYDHTNGVNWLVEHTGADLFCQADCAKVIQAKKGNNPALVALVWADLDRQDGGHRYKDFKERFEPYTIKVDRTYDKEEVIRIGEYEFYVTSTPGHCPGASCYKLFDKMVFTGDTLLQNNPVILSFRESVKEDYEKIALPYLRELPKDTIIMPGHGDPFILKETKNI
;
A
#
# COMPACT_ATOMS: atom_id res chain seq x y z
N MET A 1 -4.06 -5.85 -1.33
CA MET A 1 -4.34 -5.30 -2.68
C MET A 1 -5.82 -4.98 -2.82
N PHE A 2 -6.19 -3.81 -3.40
CA PHE A 2 -7.57 -3.47 -3.81
C PHE A 2 -7.58 -3.05 -5.27
N VAL A 3 -8.69 -3.35 -5.96
CA VAL A 3 -8.87 -3.04 -7.38
C VAL A 3 -10.17 -2.29 -7.59
N LEU A 4 -10.11 -1.14 -8.27
CA LEU A 4 -11.27 -0.36 -8.69
C LEU A 4 -11.29 -0.27 -10.22
N LEU A 5 -12.47 -0.43 -10.81
CA LEU A 5 -12.66 -0.37 -12.26
C LEU A 5 -13.50 0.85 -12.63
N THR A 6 -13.09 1.61 -13.62
CA THR A 6 -13.81 2.77 -14.16
C THR A 6 -13.68 2.83 -15.69
N GLY A 7 -14.79 2.63 -16.39
CA GLY A 7 -14.78 2.55 -17.85
C GLY A 7 -13.79 1.49 -18.36
N LYS A 8 -12.71 1.93 -19.00
CA LYS A 8 -11.62 1.07 -19.50
C LYS A 8 -10.31 1.23 -18.71
N GLU A 9 -10.38 1.80 -17.53
CA GLU A 9 -9.23 2.00 -16.66
C GLU A 9 -9.40 1.22 -15.36
N ALA A 10 -8.29 0.78 -14.78
CA ALA A 10 -8.23 0.15 -13.47
C ALA A 10 -7.29 0.91 -12.55
N VAL A 11 -7.65 1.01 -11.28
CA VAL A 11 -6.79 1.50 -10.19
C VAL A 11 -6.48 0.33 -9.28
N VAL A 12 -5.21 0.04 -9.08
CA VAL A 12 -4.74 -1.05 -8.23
C VAL A 12 -3.93 -0.47 -7.07
N PHE A 13 -4.40 -0.70 -5.86
CA PHE A 13 -3.67 -0.34 -4.64
C PHE A 13 -2.79 -1.49 -4.17
N ASP A 14 -1.51 -1.20 -3.92
CA ASP A 14 -0.53 -2.11 -3.30
C ASP A 14 -0.56 -3.50 -3.97
N PRO A 15 -0.17 -3.61 -5.25
CA PRO A 15 -0.30 -4.85 -5.99
C PRO A 15 0.61 -5.96 -5.46
N ASN A 16 0.12 -7.17 -5.51
CA ASN A 16 0.92 -8.40 -5.44
C ASN A 16 0.79 -9.15 -6.77
N GLU A 17 1.68 -10.10 -7.02
CA GLU A 17 1.58 -10.99 -8.19
C GLU A 17 0.29 -11.81 -8.10
N ASN A 18 -0.60 -11.66 -9.09
CA ASN A 18 -1.92 -12.28 -9.08
C ASN A 18 -2.47 -12.46 -10.50
N GLU A 19 -2.44 -13.70 -10.98
CA GLU A 19 -2.93 -14.07 -12.31
C GLU A 19 -4.45 -13.81 -12.47
N GLU A 20 -5.24 -13.92 -11.40
CA GLU A 20 -6.67 -13.63 -11.45
C GLU A 20 -6.94 -12.14 -11.73
N LEU A 21 -6.02 -11.26 -11.29
CA LEU A 21 -6.08 -9.84 -11.63
C LEU A 21 -5.91 -9.65 -13.15
N LEU A 22 -4.94 -10.30 -13.78
CA LEU A 22 -4.74 -10.18 -15.23
C LEU A 22 -5.97 -10.69 -16.01
N GLN A 23 -6.53 -11.81 -15.59
CA GLN A 23 -7.77 -12.34 -16.18
C GLN A 23 -8.93 -11.35 -16.04
N LEU A 24 -9.11 -10.76 -14.86
CA LEU A 24 -10.13 -9.73 -14.63
C LEU A 24 -9.94 -8.52 -15.55
N LEU A 25 -8.71 -8.03 -15.70
CA LEU A 25 -8.41 -6.87 -16.56
C LEU A 25 -8.74 -7.19 -18.03
N GLU A 26 -8.40 -8.39 -18.51
CA GLU A 26 -8.72 -8.87 -19.84
C GLU A 26 -10.24 -9.00 -20.06
N GLU A 27 -10.95 -9.70 -19.18
CA GLU A 27 -12.42 -9.88 -19.24
C GLU A 27 -13.18 -8.56 -19.25
N ARG A 28 -12.66 -7.54 -18.54
CA ARG A 28 -13.26 -6.21 -18.48
C ARG A 28 -12.79 -5.27 -19.60
N ASN A 29 -11.94 -5.76 -20.50
CA ASN A 29 -11.34 -4.98 -21.58
C ASN A 29 -10.68 -3.70 -21.05
N ILE A 30 -9.91 -3.80 -19.98
CA ILE A 30 -9.17 -2.68 -19.41
C ILE A 30 -8.02 -2.34 -20.33
N GLU A 31 -7.95 -1.06 -20.70
CA GLU A 31 -6.93 -0.53 -21.63
C GLU A 31 -5.79 0.17 -20.87
N LYS A 32 -6.05 0.64 -19.64
CA LYS A 32 -5.06 1.33 -18.84
C LYS A 32 -5.14 0.95 -17.36
N VAL A 33 -3.98 0.70 -16.76
CA VAL A 33 -3.85 0.36 -15.34
C VAL A 33 -3.03 1.43 -14.63
N HIS A 34 -3.49 1.85 -13.46
CA HIS A 34 -2.81 2.79 -12.58
C HIS A 34 -2.54 2.13 -11.24
N ILE A 35 -1.32 2.24 -10.77
CA ILE A 35 -0.91 1.75 -9.45
C ILE A 35 -0.85 2.94 -8.48
N LEU A 36 -1.53 2.83 -7.35
CA LEU A 36 -1.42 3.76 -6.23
C LEU A 36 -0.82 3.01 -5.04
N LEU A 37 0.37 3.42 -4.57
CA LEU A 37 0.97 2.82 -3.38
C LEU A 37 0.61 3.60 -2.13
N THR A 38 0.18 2.87 -1.11
CA THR A 38 -0.03 3.46 0.21
C THR A 38 1.28 3.75 0.92
N HIS A 39 2.30 2.92 0.73
CA HIS A 39 3.63 3.13 1.33
C HIS A 39 4.71 2.20 0.71
N GLU A 40 5.96 2.33 1.16
CA GLU A 40 7.14 1.71 0.59
C GLU A 40 7.46 0.29 1.07
N HIS A 41 6.71 -0.31 1.99
CA HIS A 41 7.06 -1.64 2.50
C HIS A 41 6.94 -2.73 1.43
N TYR A 42 7.79 -3.74 1.56
CA TYR A 42 7.94 -4.80 0.55
C TYR A 42 6.65 -5.53 0.22
N ASP A 43 5.84 -5.85 1.20
CA ASP A 43 4.56 -6.56 1.06
C ASP A 43 3.47 -5.72 0.36
N HIS A 44 3.70 -4.42 0.19
CA HIS A 44 2.85 -3.50 -0.59
C HIS A 44 3.43 -3.19 -1.96
N THR A 45 4.72 -3.49 -2.19
CA THR A 45 5.42 -3.11 -3.42
C THR A 45 5.90 -4.29 -4.27
N ASN A 46 5.84 -5.51 -3.74
CA ASN A 46 6.42 -6.71 -4.36
C ASN A 46 5.83 -7.09 -5.73
N GLY A 47 4.57 -6.74 -5.99
CA GLY A 47 3.91 -7.00 -7.26
C GLY A 47 3.97 -5.84 -8.26
N VAL A 48 4.57 -4.69 -7.91
CA VAL A 48 4.57 -3.50 -8.79
C VAL A 48 5.24 -3.78 -10.13
N ASN A 49 6.50 -4.25 -10.12
CA ASN A 49 7.24 -4.51 -11.36
C ASN A 49 6.55 -5.57 -12.21
N TRP A 50 6.01 -6.62 -11.57
CA TRP A 50 5.24 -7.67 -12.24
C TRP A 50 4.01 -7.08 -12.95
N LEU A 51 3.21 -6.25 -12.26
CA LEU A 51 2.02 -5.65 -12.86
C LEU A 51 2.38 -4.65 -13.98
N VAL A 52 3.44 -3.86 -13.80
CA VAL A 52 3.94 -2.94 -14.84
C VAL A 52 4.40 -3.71 -16.09
N GLU A 53 5.11 -4.82 -15.92
CA GLU A 53 5.56 -5.66 -17.04
C GLU A 53 4.39 -6.24 -17.86
N HIS A 54 3.31 -6.65 -17.20
CA HIS A 54 2.16 -7.26 -17.88
C HIS A 54 1.17 -6.26 -18.48
N THR A 55 1.08 -5.03 -17.93
CA THR A 55 0.01 -4.09 -18.27
C THR A 55 0.50 -2.74 -18.76
N GLY A 56 1.78 -2.42 -18.57
CA GLY A 56 2.29 -1.07 -18.80
C GLY A 56 1.75 -0.03 -17.80
N ALA A 57 1.39 -0.45 -16.58
CA ALA A 57 0.78 0.42 -15.59
C ALA A 57 1.66 1.62 -15.22
N ASP A 58 1.01 2.77 -14.98
CA ASP A 58 1.65 3.97 -14.41
C ASP A 58 1.65 3.86 -12.88
N LEU A 59 2.76 4.22 -12.23
CA LEU A 59 2.90 4.21 -10.77
C LEU A 59 2.91 5.60 -10.16
N PHE A 60 2.04 5.81 -9.16
CA PHE A 60 1.93 7.03 -8.35
C PHE A 60 2.18 6.70 -6.88
N CYS A 61 3.02 7.46 -6.20
CA CYS A 61 3.23 7.33 -4.75
C CYS A 61 3.76 8.64 -4.14
N GLN A 62 3.80 8.69 -2.82
CA GLN A 62 4.38 9.80 -2.08
C GLN A 62 5.90 9.92 -2.35
N ALA A 63 6.45 11.14 -2.30
CA ALA A 63 7.84 11.42 -2.67
C ALA A 63 8.88 10.65 -1.83
N ASP A 64 8.64 10.45 -0.52
CA ASP A 64 9.55 9.68 0.33
C ASP A 64 9.42 8.18 0.05
N CYS A 65 8.22 7.66 -0.23
CA CYS A 65 8.01 6.31 -0.76
C CYS A 65 8.84 6.10 -2.03
N ALA A 66 8.74 7.03 -3.01
CA ALA A 66 9.51 6.95 -4.25
C ALA A 66 11.02 6.90 -4.03
N LYS A 67 11.56 7.71 -3.10
CA LYS A 67 13.00 7.69 -2.77
C LYS A 67 13.46 6.32 -2.28
N VAL A 68 12.63 5.63 -1.51
CA VAL A 68 12.94 4.31 -0.96
C VAL A 68 12.87 3.25 -2.04
N ILE A 69 11.75 3.14 -2.78
CA ILE A 69 11.52 2.04 -3.72
C ILE A 69 12.36 2.13 -5.01
N GLN A 70 12.83 3.32 -5.36
CA GLN A 70 13.77 3.53 -6.47
C GLN A 70 15.20 3.11 -6.14
N ALA A 71 15.53 2.91 -4.86
CA ALA A 71 16.85 2.47 -4.44
C ALA A 71 16.86 0.95 -4.20
N LYS A 72 17.87 0.23 -4.75
CA LYS A 72 18.02 -1.24 -4.51
C LYS A 72 17.98 -1.65 -3.04
N LYS A 73 18.48 -0.78 -2.14
CA LYS A 73 18.46 -1.04 -0.70
C LYS A 73 17.09 -0.82 -0.04
N GLY A 74 16.20 -0.07 -0.69
CA GLY A 74 14.89 0.25 -0.16
C GLY A 74 13.93 -0.94 -0.21
N ASN A 75 14.02 -1.73 -1.27
CA ASN A 75 13.20 -2.94 -1.43
C ASN A 75 13.83 -4.11 -0.64
N ASN A 76 13.97 -3.91 0.68
CA ASN A 76 14.54 -4.90 1.58
C ASN A 76 13.41 -5.59 2.38
N PRO A 77 13.17 -6.88 2.13
CA PRO A 77 12.12 -7.64 2.80
C PRO A 77 12.52 -8.14 4.19
N ALA A 78 13.44 -7.48 4.87
CA ALA A 78 13.98 -7.96 6.14
C ALA A 78 12.88 -8.28 7.17
N LEU A 79 11.79 -7.50 7.20
CA LEU A 79 10.67 -7.74 8.08
C LEU A 79 9.89 -9.00 7.68
N VAL A 80 9.53 -9.13 6.40
CA VAL A 80 8.84 -10.31 5.86
C VAL A 80 9.69 -11.56 6.09
N ALA A 81 11.00 -11.45 5.91
CA ALA A 81 11.94 -12.52 6.23
C ALA A 81 11.91 -12.93 7.71
N LEU A 82 11.78 -11.96 8.63
CA LEU A 82 11.65 -12.26 10.07
C LEU A 82 10.32 -12.94 10.39
N VAL A 83 9.21 -12.49 9.79
CA VAL A 83 7.89 -13.13 9.95
C VAL A 83 7.94 -14.57 9.45
N TRP A 84 8.52 -14.81 8.28
CA TRP A 84 8.65 -16.17 7.74
C TRP A 84 9.57 -17.05 8.60
N ALA A 85 10.67 -16.52 9.10
CA ALA A 85 11.53 -17.25 10.02
C ALA A 85 10.82 -17.62 11.33
N ASP A 86 9.88 -16.78 11.79
CA ASP A 86 9.09 -17.08 12.98
C ASP A 86 8.03 -18.14 12.70
N LEU A 87 7.31 -18.05 11.58
CA LEU A 87 6.36 -19.07 11.13
C LEU A 87 7.03 -20.41 10.92
N ASP A 88 8.20 -20.43 10.28
CA ASP A 88 8.98 -21.66 10.06
C ASP A 88 9.40 -22.32 11.40
N ARG A 89 9.67 -21.51 12.43
CA ARG A 89 9.92 -22.05 13.79
C ARG A 89 8.70 -22.70 14.40
N GLN A 90 7.50 -22.21 14.09
CA GLN A 90 6.25 -22.70 14.64
C GLN A 90 5.76 -23.97 13.96
N ASP A 91 5.91 -24.09 12.64
CA ASP A 91 5.34 -25.18 11.85
C ASP A 91 6.38 -26.06 11.12
N GLY A 92 7.68 -25.77 11.26
CA GLY A 92 8.77 -26.51 10.62
C GLY A 92 8.90 -26.25 9.11
N GLY A 93 8.34 -25.18 8.60
CA GLY A 93 8.43 -24.76 7.20
C GLY A 93 9.84 -24.29 6.79
N HIS A 94 9.98 -23.93 5.51
CA HIS A 94 11.24 -23.47 4.91
C HIS A 94 11.10 -22.14 4.17
N ARG A 95 10.06 -21.35 4.46
CA ARG A 95 9.72 -20.09 3.77
C ARG A 95 10.86 -19.08 3.79
N TYR A 96 11.50 -18.92 4.96
CA TYR A 96 12.64 -18.00 5.11
C TYR A 96 13.82 -18.42 4.24
N LYS A 97 14.15 -19.72 4.22
CA LYS A 97 15.25 -20.24 3.41
C LYS A 97 14.95 -20.08 1.91
N ASP A 98 13.78 -20.50 1.48
CA ASP A 98 13.34 -20.43 0.08
C ASP A 98 13.30 -18.97 -0.40
N PHE A 99 12.81 -18.08 0.43
CA PHE A 99 12.83 -16.65 0.16
C PHE A 99 14.24 -16.11 0.00
N LYS A 100 15.12 -16.39 0.95
CA LYS A 100 16.50 -15.88 0.93
C LYS A 100 17.30 -16.38 -0.28
N GLU A 101 17.01 -17.58 -0.76
CA GLU A 101 17.64 -18.15 -1.96
C GLU A 101 17.13 -17.53 -3.26
N ARG A 102 15.89 -17.07 -3.30
CA ARG A 102 15.23 -16.52 -4.50
C ARG A 102 15.20 -15.02 -4.57
N PHE A 103 15.31 -14.34 -3.42
CA PHE A 103 15.19 -12.88 -3.38
C PHE A 103 16.41 -12.20 -4.00
N GLU A 104 16.15 -11.40 -5.03
CA GLU A 104 17.11 -10.46 -5.61
C GLU A 104 16.64 -9.03 -5.37
N PRO A 105 17.52 -8.12 -4.87
CA PRO A 105 17.20 -6.71 -4.73
C PRO A 105 16.84 -6.07 -6.07
N TYR A 106 15.70 -5.42 -6.13
CA TYR A 106 15.19 -4.75 -7.32
C TYR A 106 14.94 -3.25 -7.08
N THR A 107 14.65 -2.52 -8.14
CA THR A 107 14.21 -1.14 -8.10
C THR A 107 12.86 -1.02 -8.76
N ILE A 108 12.07 -0.04 -8.32
CA ILE A 108 10.77 0.26 -8.93
C ILE A 108 10.86 1.66 -9.56
N LYS A 109 10.51 1.77 -10.83
CA LYS A 109 10.39 3.05 -11.50
C LYS A 109 9.09 3.72 -11.08
N VAL A 110 9.15 4.98 -10.64
CA VAL A 110 7.99 5.78 -10.30
C VAL A 110 7.74 6.79 -11.41
N ASP A 111 6.48 6.88 -11.88
CA ASP A 111 6.11 7.79 -12.97
C ASP A 111 5.64 9.15 -12.46
N ARG A 112 4.97 9.19 -11.30
CA ARG A 112 4.53 10.43 -10.67
C ARG A 112 4.61 10.36 -9.14
N THR A 113 4.99 11.50 -8.53
CA THR A 113 5.03 11.66 -7.08
C THR A 113 4.22 12.87 -6.63
N TYR A 114 3.80 12.86 -5.37
CA TYR A 114 3.24 14.01 -4.66
C TYR A 114 3.95 14.17 -3.32
N ASP A 115 3.85 15.35 -2.72
CA ASP A 115 4.54 15.68 -1.46
C ASP A 115 3.64 15.40 -0.25
N LYS A 116 2.68 16.28 0.02
CA LYS A 116 1.82 16.20 1.22
C LYS A 116 0.38 15.89 0.88
N GLU A 117 -0.16 16.62 -0.07
CA GLU A 117 -1.55 16.51 -0.53
C GLU A 117 -1.60 16.58 -2.04
N GLU A 118 -2.48 15.82 -2.64
CA GLU A 118 -2.71 15.80 -4.08
C GLU A 118 -4.15 15.38 -4.37
N VAL A 119 -4.67 15.77 -5.54
CA VAL A 119 -5.91 15.24 -6.08
C VAL A 119 -5.58 14.46 -7.36
N ILE A 120 -5.77 13.16 -7.29
CA ILE A 120 -5.53 12.26 -8.43
C ILE A 120 -6.88 11.90 -9.06
N ARG A 121 -7.00 12.17 -10.38
CA ARG A 121 -8.19 11.82 -11.17
C ARG A 121 -7.88 10.70 -12.13
N ILE A 122 -8.66 9.62 -12.05
CA ILE A 122 -8.57 8.44 -12.93
C ILE A 122 -10.00 8.04 -13.30
N GLY A 123 -10.36 8.16 -14.58
CA GLY A 123 -11.73 7.95 -15.02
C GLY A 123 -12.72 8.82 -14.23
N GLU A 124 -13.72 8.19 -13.60
CA GLU A 124 -14.69 8.87 -12.73
C GLU A 124 -14.25 9.03 -11.27
N TYR A 125 -13.10 8.44 -10.90
CA TYR A 125 -12.59 8.51 -9.54
C TYR A 125 -11.76 9.76 -9.31
N GLU A 126 -12.05 10.44 -8.20
CA GLU A 126 -11.26 11.55 -7.67
C GLU A 126 -10.77 11.17 -6.27
N PHE A 127 -9.47 10.89 -6.17
CA PHE A 127 -8.81 10.55 -4.91
C PHE A 127 -8.20 11.80 -4.29
N TYR A 128 -8.61 12.11 -3.07
CA TYR A 128 -7.95 13.09 -2.21
C TYR A 128 -6.87 12.38 -1.42
N VAL A 129 -5.61 12.66 -1.76
CA VAL A 129 -4.47 12.00 -1.18
C VAL A 129 -3.85 12.88 -0.10
N THR A 130 -3.58 12.29 1.06
CA THR A 130 -2.93 12.97 2.18
C THR A 130 -1.77 12.10 2.68
N SER A 131 -0.56 12.69 2.78
CA SER A 131 0.57 12.03 3.42
C SER A 131 0.29 11.85 4.92
N THR A 132 0.42 10.61 5.39
CA THR A 132 0.14 10.21 6.78
C THR A 132 1.35 9.46 7.35
N PRO A 133 2.51 10.14 7.48
CA PRO A 133 3.73 9.51 7.96
C PRO A 133 3.61 9.02 9.39
N GLY A 134 4.53 8.16 9.78
CA GLY A 134 4.63 7.62 11.13
C GLY A 134 4.93 6.13 11.13
N HIS A 135 4.12 5.32 10.49
CA HIS A 135 4.42 3.91 10.21
C HIS A 135 5.71 3.80 9.38
N CYS A 136 5.78 4.55 8.31
CA CYS A 136 6.97 4.83 7.52
C CYS A 136 6.86 6.24 6.90
N PRO A 137 7.96 6.82 6.35
CA PRO A 137 7.98 8.18 5.84
C PRO A 137 7.03 8.41 4.65
N GLY A 138 6.90 7.43 3.76
CA GLY A 138 6.11 7.55 2.55
C GLY A 138 4.64 7.14 2.69
N ALA A 139 4.16 6.87 3.92
CA ALA A 139 2.79 6.46 4.15
C ALA A 139 1.78 7.54 3.77
N SER A 140 0.70 7.12 3.11
CA SER A 140 -0.35 8.01 2.62
C SER A 140 -1.72 7.33 2.64
N CYS A 141 -2.75 8.14 2.89
CA CYS A 141 -4.15 7.74 2.80
C CYS A 141 -4.78 8.32 1.53
N TYR A 142 -5.63 7.53 0.88
CA TYR A 142 -6.37 7.91 -0.32
C TYR A 142 -7.86 7.89 -0.04
N LYS A 143 -8.48 9.08 0.02
CA LYS A 143 -9.91 9.22 0.25
C LYS A 143 -10.67 9.27 -1.08
N LEU A 144 -11.73 8.46 -1.21
CA LEU A 144 -12.60 8.36 -2.36
C LEU A 144 -14.06 8.63 -1.96
N PHE A 145 -14.76 9.52 -2.69
CA PHE A 145 -16.19 9.85 -2.51
C PHE A 145 -16.60 10.28 -1.09
N ASP A 146 -15.69 10.84 -0.29
CA ASP A 146 -15.91 11.17 1.13
C ASP A 146 -16.44 10.02 2.02
N LYS A 147 -16.36 8.78 1.52
CA LYS A 147 -16.92 7.58 2.17
C LYS A 147 -15.93 6.46 2.38
N MET A 148 -14.88 6.42 1.61
CA MET A 148 -13.91 5.33 1.60
C MET A 148 -12.49 5.89 1.71
N VAL A 149 -11.65 5.25 2.54
CA VAL A 149 -10.24 5.64 2.67
C VAL A 149 -9.35 4.40 2.63
N PHE A 150 -8.43 4.37 1.69
CA PHE A 150 -7.36 3.38 1.63
C PHE A 150 -6.24 3.85 2.55
N THR A 151 -6.00 3.16 3.63
CA THR A 151 -5.10 3.61 4.72
C THR A 151 -3.75 2.90 4.71
N GLY A 152 -3.59 1.85 3.91
CA GLY A 152 -2.42 0.98 4.08
C GLY A 152 -2.30 0.56 5.55
N ASP A 153 -1.10 0.62 6.09
CA ASP A 153 -0.81 0.23 7.47
C ASP A 153 -0.90 1.38 8.48
N THR A 154 -1.33 2.56 8.01
CA THR A 154 -1.59 3.70 8.90
C THR A 154 -2.74 3.43 9.87
N LEU A 155 -3.73 2.61 9.48
CA LEU A 155 -4.83 2.19 10.35
C LEU A 155 -5.29 0.76 10.01
N LEU A 156 -5.26 -0.12 11.01
CA LEU A 156 -5.77 -1.49 10.97
C LEU A 156 -6.92 -1.65 11.96
N GLN A 157 -7.86 -2.57 11.70
CA GLN A 157 -9.04 -2.75 12.55
C GLN A 157 -8.70 -3.22 13.95
N ASN A 158 -7.97 -4.33 14.05
CA ASN A 158 -7.79 -5.08 15.28
C ASN A 158 -6.38 -4.93 15.89
N ASN A 159 -5.45 -4.37 15.16
CA ASN A 159 -4.07 -4.21 15.59
C ASN A 159 -3.70 -2.72 15.64
N PRO A 160 -2.93 -2.28 16.64
CA PRO A 160 -2.37 -0.96 16.63
C PRO A 160 -1.39 -0.80 15.45
N VAL A 161 -1.22 0.42 14.98
CA VAL A 161 -0.18 0.73 14.00
C VAL A 161 1.20 0.32 14.53
N ILE A 162 2.00 -0.31 13.69
CA ILE A 162 3.37 -0.69 14.07
C ILE A 162 4.28 0.54 13.89
N LEU A 163 4.85 1.01 15.01
CA LEU A 163 5.74 2.17 15.08
C LEU A 163 7.13 1.79 15.62
N SER A 164 7.50 0.50 15.50
CA SER A 164 8.77 -0.04 16.00
C SER A 164 9.79 -0.32 14.91
N PHE A 165 9.49 -0.03 13.65
CA PHE A 165 10.48 -0.12 12.58
C PHE A 165 11.52 0.98 12.71
N ARG A 166 12.68 0.77 12.11
CA ARG A 166 13.78 1.74 12.15
C ARG A 166 13.39 3.08 11.52
N GLU A 167 12.56 3.04 10.48
CA GLU A 167 12.05 4.17 9.71
C GLU A 167 10.78 4.78 10.29
N SER A 168 10.16 4.13 11.27
CA SER A 168 8.95 4.66 11.92
C SER A 168 9.25 5.87 12.78
N VAL A 169 8.38 6.88 12.73
CA VAL A 169 8.47 8.10 13.53
C VAL A 169 7.16 8.29 14.29
N LYS A 170 7.13 7.88 15.55
CA LYS A 170 5.94 7.95 16.41
C LYS A 170 5.38 9.36 16.52
N GLU A 171 6.24 10.36 16.58
CA GLU A 171 5.85 11.78 16.67
C GLU A 171 5.08 12.23 15.42
N ASP A 172 5.48 11.80 14.23
CA ASP A 172 4.78 12.11 13.00
C ASP A 172 3.41 11.44 12.96
N TYR A 173 3.32 10.18 13.40
CA TYR A 173 2.03 9.50 13.54
C TYR A 173 1.09 10.27 14.47
N GLU A 174 1.56 10.65 15.67
CA GLU A 174 0.75 11.34 16.67
C GLU A 174 0.34 12.75 16.25
N LYS A 175 1.17 13.46 15.48
CA LYS A 175 0.94 14.84 15.08
C LYS A 175 0.26 15.01 13.71
N ILE A 176 0.38 14.04 12.81
CA ILE A 176 -0.07 14.15 11.42
C ILE A 176 -1.12 13.07 11.11
N ALA A 177 -0.74 11.79 11.18
CA ALA A 177 -1.61 10.69 10.76
C ALA A 177 -2.84 10.53 11.67
N LEU A 178 -2.64 10.50 12.97
CA LEU A 178 -3.71 10.30 13.95
C LEU A 178 -4.75 11.44 13.96
N PRO A 179 -4.40 12.73 13.90
CA PRO A 179 -5.35 13.81 13.70
C PRO A 179 -6.17 13.65 12.42
N TYR A 180 -5.53 13.37 11.27
CA TYR A 180 -6.22 13.12 10.01
C TYR A 180 -7.27 11.99 10.16
N LEU A 181 -6.88 10.85 10.75
CA LEU A 181 -7.80 9.73 10.96
C LEU A 181 -8.98 10.07 11.86
N ARG A 182 -8.76 10.90 12.89
CA ARG A 182 -9.80 11.34 13.85
C ARG A 182 -10.80 12.34 13.26
N GLU A 183 -10.40 13.07 12.22
CA GLU A 183 -11.27 13.99 11.49
C GLU A 183 -12.20 13.28 10.49
N LEU A 184 -11.92 12.02 10.16
CA LEU A 184 -12.77 11.26 9.25
C LEU A 184 -14.16 10.99 9.87
N PRO A 185 -15.24 11.05 9.09
CA PRO A 185 -16.58 10.64 9.55
C PRO A 185 -16.56 9.21 10.10
N LYS A 186 -17.27 8.97 11.19
CA LYS A 186 -17.27 7.66 11.89
C LYS A 186 -17.86 6.51 11.05
N ASP A 187 -18.61 6.81 10.01
CA ASP A 187 -19.18 5.87 9.04
C ASP A 187 -18.30 5.67 7.80
N THR A 188 -17.09 6.24 7.79
CA THR A 188 -16.09 6.02 6.74
C THR A 188 -15.74 4.53 6.65
N ILE A 189 -15.72 4.01 5.44
CA ILE A 189 -15.23 2.66 5.12
C ILE A 189 -13.70 2.73 5.00
N ILE A 190 -13.02 1.97 5.82
CA ILE A 190 -11.56 1.85 5.79
C ILE A 190 -11.17 0.63 4.96
N MET A 191 -10.26 0.85 4.04
CA MET A 191 -9.63 -0.15 3.18
C MET A 191 -8.17 -0.30 3.67
N PRO A 192 -7.90 -1.20 4.63
CA PRO A 192 -6.59 -1.31 5.28
C PRO A 192 -5.58 -2.06 4.41
N GLY A 193 -4.29 -1.95 4.74
CA GLY A 193 -3.24 -2.76 4.11
C GLY A 193 -3.38 -4.25 4.41
N HIS A 194 -3.77 -4.57 5.64
CA HIS A 194 -3.97 -5.94 6.12
C HIS A 194 -5.34 -6.13 6.76
N GLY A 195 -5.95 -7.29 6.50
CA GLY A 195 -7.29 -7.65 6.98
C GLY A 195 -8.42 -7.19 6.05
N ASP A 196 -9.65 -7.34 6.52
CA ASP A 196 -10.84 -6.98 5.76
C ASP A 196 -11.20 -5.49 5.88
N PRO A 197 -11.91 -4.91 4.90
CA PRO A 197 -12.50 -3.58 5.04
C PRO A 197 -13.43 -3.50 6.26
N PHE A 198 -13.44 -2.34 6.93
CA PHE A 198 -14.25 -2.12 8.13
C PHE A 198 -14.79 -0.68 8.20
N ILE A 199 -15.77 -0.43 9.05
CA ILE A 199 -16.27 0.92 9.30
C ILE A 199 -15.46 1.54 10.44
N LEU A 200 -15.01 2.79 10.29
CA LEU A 200 -14.11 3.47 11.21
C LEU A 200 -14.52 3.37 12.68
N LYS A 201 -15.82 3.48 13.00
CA LYS A 201 -16.34 3.34 14.37
C LYS A 201 -16.15 1.96 15.00
N GLU A 202 -15.77 0.95 14.22
CA GLU A 202 -15.56 -0.44 14.70
C GLU A 202 -14.16 -0.67 15.24
N THR A 203 -13.23 0.25 14.99
CA THR A 203 -11.87 0.17 15.57
C THR A 203 -11.76 1.01 16.84
N LYS A 204 -10.82 0.63 17.69
CA LYS A 204 -10.41 1.37 18.91
C LYS A 204 -8.99 1.94 18.77
N ASN A 205 -8.41 1.87 17.59
CA ASN A 205 -7.00 2.18 17.36
C ASN A 205 -6.72 3.66 17.04
N ILE A 206 -7.73 4.55 17.16
CA ILE A 206 -7.60 5.99 16.93
C ILE A 206 -8.20 6.83 18.07
#